data_d7e444884f8615008622d207730a4bc0
#
_entry.id   d7e444884f8615008622d207730a4bc0
#
_cell.length_a   1.000
_cell.length_b   1.000
_cell.length_c   1.000
_cell.angle_alpha   90.00
_cell.angle_beta   90.00
_cell.angle_gamma   90.00
#
_symmetry.space_group_name_H-M   'P 1'
#
loop_
_entity.id
_entity.type
_entity.pdbx_description
1 polymer ?
#
loop_
_entity_poly.entity_id
_entity_poly.type
_entity_poly.pdbx_seq_one_letter_code
_entity_poly.pdbx_strand_id
1 'polypeptide(L)'
;MSLIDDTLGGLLEKWANKLPDHDFMIYSDRNLRLTYKEFNARVDNIACALLMLGLKKGDKVGIWAKNVPDWLTFMFASAKIGAVLVTVNTNYKKSEVEYIMKNADIHTMCMVSGYRENNYIDIIYDLIPELKTQKRGELNSKHFPELKNVVYIGQEKYRGMYTTLELIVMGQFMDKEPLRKVSSTVSCHDEVNMQYTSGTTGFPKGVMLSHHNILNCGMATGKFMSFTTADKLLTCVPLFHCFGCVLALCAVITHGSTMVMVEEFDPLKVLASVHKERCTVLYGVPTMFIAELNHPMFDMFDVTSLRTGIMAGSVCPIETMQQVMERMHCNVISVYGLTETSPGMTATRVTDTPEVRATTVGRNFPFVEVKIINPDTGNDCQTGEQGEMCCRGYNIMKGYYKNPEATADIIDKNGFLHSGDLGVKDENGNYRITGRIKDMIIRGGENIYPREIETFLYKLPQIKNVEVVGLASPRYGEQVAAFISLKDGETLTEEDVVTYCRGNIARYKIPKYIFFINEFPMTASGKIQKYRLRNLGLELLAKAGIEIV
;
A
#
# COMPACT_ATOMS: atom_id res chain seq x y z
N MET A 1 -10.06 -24.09 5.63
CA MET A 1 -8.79 -23.31 5.59
C MET A 1 -8.21 -23.31 6.99
N SER A 2 -6.92 -23.58 7.18
CA SER A 2 -6.20 -23.36 8.45
C SER A 2 -5.29 -22.14 8.28
N LEU A 3 -4.98 -21.45 9.37
CA LEU A 3 -3.98 -20.40 9.34
C LEU A 3 -2.57 -21.00 9.16
N ILE A 4 -1.67 -20.22 8.58
CA ILE A 4 -0.26 -20.58 8.41
C ILE A 4 0.51 -20.16 9.66
N ASP A 5 1.15 -21.12 10.32
CA ASP A 5 2.07 -20.92 11.44
C ASP A 5 3.50 -21.12 10.96
N ASP A 6 3.95 -20.24 10.06
CA ASP A 6 5.28 -20.27 9.45
C ASP A 6 5.86 -18.85 9.33
N THR A 7 7.15 -18.79 9.00
CA THR A 7 7.82 -17.53 8.73
C THR A 7 7.96 -17.30 7.22
N LEU A 8 8.15 -16.04 6.82
CA LEU A 8 8.39 -15.69 5.42
C LEU A 8 9.64 -16.43 4.86
N GLY A 9 10.72 -16.50 5.66
CA GLY A 9 11.92 -17.24 5.30
C GLY A 9 11.69 -18.76 5.21
N GLY A 10 10.91 -19.33 6.14
CA GLY A 10 10.57 -20.76 6.15
C GLY A 10 9.75 -21.18 4.93
N LEU A 11 8.76 -20.36 4.51
CA LEU A 11 8.01 -20.63 3.27
C LEU A 11 8.90 -20.59 2.03
N LEU A 12 9.84 -19.65 1.95
CA LEU A 12 10.78 -19.59 0.83
C LEU A 12 11.62 -20.87 0.75
N GLU A 13 12.15 -21.35 1.89
CA GLU A 13 12.93 -22.61 1.92
C GLU A 13 12.09 -23.83 1.52
N LYS A 14 10.84 -23.90 1.99
CA LYS A 14 9.90 -24.98 1.59
C LYS A 14 9.70 -25.01 0.09
N TRP A 15 9.48 -23.86 -0.55
CA TRP A 15 9.30 -23.80 -1.99
C TRP A 15 10.60 -24.05 -2.76
N ALA A 16 11.73 -23.52 -2.29
CA ALA A 16 13.05 -23.79 -2.88
C ALA A 16 13.38 -25.29 -2.89
N ASN A 17 12.92 -26.04 -1.88
CA ASN A 17 13.09 -27.49 -1.82
C ASN A 17 12.05 -28.26 -2.67
N LYS A 18 10.81 -27.76 -2.71
CA LYS A 18 9.68 -28.45 -3.40
C LYS A 18 9.66 -28.18 -4.90
N LEU A 19 9.96 -26.95 -5.30
CA LEU A 19 9.92 -26.46 -6.68
C LEU A 19 11.22 -25.67 -7.00
N PRO A 20 12.41 -26.32 -6.93
CA PRO A 20 13.71 -25.62 -7.03
C PRO A 20 13.88 -24.83 -8.33
N ASP A 21 13.41 -25.39 -9.44
CA ASP A 21 13.60 -24.84 -10.78
C ASP A 21 12.40 -24.00 -11.27
N HIS A 22 11.38 -23.81 -10.41
CA HIS A 22 10.25 -22.93 -10.72
C HIS A 22 10.62 -21.47 -10.51
N ASP A 23 10.20 -20.61 -11.44
CA ASP A 23 10.47 -19.18 -11.33
C ASP A 23 9.77 -18.58 -10.11
N PHE A 24 10.53 -17.94 -9.23
CA PHE A 24 9.97 -17.12 -8.16
C PHE A 24 9.81 -15.67 -8.60
N MET A 25 10.84 -15.09 -9.23
CA MET A 25 10.90 -13.67 -9.55
C MET A 25 11.36 -13.46 -10.99
N ILE A 26 10.58 -12.67 -11.73
CA ILE A 26 10.90 -12.21 -13.08
C ILE A 26 10.89 -10.70 -13.12
N TYR A 27 11.98 -10.08 -13.54
CA TYR A 27 12.07 -8.66 -13.87
C TYR A 27 12.07 -8.50 -15.39
N SER A 28 10.89 -8.21 -15.93
CA SER A 28 10.67 -8.22 -17.38
C SER A 28 11.48 -7.15 -18.12
N ASP A 29 11.61 -5.96 -17.54
CA ASP A 29 12.35 -4.83 -18.11
C ASP A 29 13.87 -4.93 -17.95
N ARG A 30 14.37 -5.84 -17.10
CA ARG A 30 15.82 -6.11 -16.94
C ARG A 30 16.27 -7.46 -17.50
N ASN A 31 15.36 -8.25 -18.04
CA ASN A 31 15.59 -9.63 -18.47
C ASN A 31 16.24 -10.49 -17.36
N LEU A 32 15.87 -10.24 -16.10
CA LEU A 32 16.33 -10.99 -14.94
C LEU A 32 15.27 -12.01 -14.52
N ARG A 33 15.70 -13.24 -14.31
CA ARG A 33 14.83 -14.33 -13.85
C ARG A 33 15.57 -15.11 -12.79
N LEU A 34 14.91 -15.40 -11.67
CA LEU A 34 15.45 -16.24 -10.59
C LEU A 34 14.43 -17.29 -10.20
N THR A 35 14.86 -18.53 -10.18
CA THR A 35 14.11 -19.65 -9.62
C THR A 35 13.99 -19.55 -8.10
N TYR A 36 13.09 -20.31 -7.49
CA TYR A 36 12.99 -20.40 -6.02
C TYR A 36 14.33 -20.76 -5.37
N LYS A 37 15.07 -21.73 -5.94
CA LYS A 37 16.38 -22.16 -5.44
C LYS A 37 17.42 -21.04 -5.54
N GLU A 38 17.52 -20.39 -6.70
CA GLU A 38 18.48 -19.30 -6.91
C GLU A 38 18.18 -18.09 -6.04
N PHE A 39 16.89 -17.73 -5.94
CA PHE A 39 16.48 -16.63 -5.07
C PHE A 39 16.74 -16.94 -3.60
N ASN A 40 16.44 -18.17 -3.14
CA ASN A 40 16.73 -18.59 -1.76
C ASN A 40 18.23 -18.53 -1.46
N ALA A 41 19.08 -18.99 -2.37
CA ALA A 41 20.54 -18.89 -2.21
C ALA A 41 21.03 -17.44 -2.14
N ARG A 42 20.46 -16.55 -2.95
CA ARG A 42 20.75 -15.11 -2.91
C ARG A 42 20.34 -14.50 -1.56
N VAL A 43 19.16 -14.85 -1.07
CA VAL A 43 18.62 -14.42 0.24
C VAL A 43 19.55 -14.88 1.37
N ASP A 44 19.99 -16.15 1.35
CA ASP A 44 20.89 -16.70 2.36
C ASP A 44 22.23 -15.96 2.40
N ASN A 45 22.77 -15.58 1.23
CA ASN A 45 24.01 -14.80 1.18
C ASN A 45 23.81 -13.41 1.81
N ILE A 46 22.73 -12.70 1.49
CA ILE A 46 22.46 -11.40 2.11
C ILE A 46 22.19 -11.55 3.61
N ALA A 47 21.42 -12.57 4.04
CA ALA A 47 21.16 -12.84 5.45
C ALA A 47 22.45 -13.08 6.25
N CYS A 48 23.37 -13.89 5.73
CA CYS A 48 24.69 -14.10 6.31
C CYS A 48 25.48 -12.79 6.40
N ALA A 49 25.48 -11.98 5.34
CA ALA A 49 26.16 -10.70 5.35
C ALA A 49 25.58 -9.74 6.39
N LEU A 50 24.26 -9.69 6.54
CA LEU A 50 23.60 -8.87 7.58
C LEU A 50 24.03 -9.31 8.99
N LEU A 51 24.17 -10.63 9.25
CA LEU A 51 24.72 -11.13 10.51
C LEU A 51 26.18 -10.68 10.71
N MET A 52 27.02 -10.71 9.64
CA MET A 52 28.39 -10.20 9.70
C MET A 52 28.46 -8.70 9.98
N LEU A 53 27.49 -7.93 9.52
CA LEU A 53 27.34 -6.51 9.81
C LEU A 53 26.80 -6.23 11.23
N GLY A 54 26.61 -7.28 12.04
CA GLY A 54 26.24 -7.19 13.45
C GLY A 54 24.75 -7.14 13.72
N LEU A 55 23.89 -7.35 12.73
CA LEU A 55 22.44 -7.38 12.93
C LEU A 55 22.02 -8.59 13.77
N LYS A 56 21.03 -8.34 14.61
CA LYS A 56 20.43 -9.34 15.50
C LYS A 56 18.92 -9.38 15.29
N LYS A 57 18.28 -10.42 15.81
CA LYS A 57 16.83 -10.52 15.88
C LYS A 57 16.25 -9.27 16.56
N GLY A 58 15.25 -8.67 15.91
CA GLY A 58 14.58 -7.44 16.35
C GLY A 58 15.20 -6.14 15.84
N ASP A 59 16.42 -6.17 15.27
CA ASP A 59 17.01 -4.98 14.63
C ASP A 59 16.23 -4.57 13.37
N LYS A 60 16.34 -3.29 13.00
CA LYS A 60 15.58 -2.71 11.91
C LYS A 60 16.46 -2.48 10.68
N VAL A 61 15.97 -2.98 9.54
CA VAL A 61 16.55 -2.75 8.22
C VAL A 61 15.66 -1.80 7.45
N GLY A 62 16.07 -0.56 7.27
CA GLY A 62 15.36 0.40 6.42
C GLY A 62 15.57 0.07 4.95
N ILE A 63 14.51 0.13 4.14
CA ILE A 63 14.63 0.01 2.68
C ILE A 63 13.97 1.20 1.99
N TRP A 64 14.79 1.99 1.31
CA TRP A 64 14.38 3.19 0.58
C TRP A 64 14.67 3.02 -0.91
N ALA A 65 13.79 2.30 -1.56
CA ALA A 65 13.96 1.90 -2.95
C ALA A 65 12.61 1.71 -3.65
N LYS A 66 12.61 1.93 -4.96
CA LYS A 66 11.54 1.50 -5.85
C LYS A 66 11.51 -0.02 -5.98
N ASN A 67 10.66 -0.58 -6.84
CA ASN A 67 10.53 -2.03 -7.02
C ASN A 67 11.77 -2.66 -7.69
N VAL A 68 12.93 -2.58 -7.07
CA VAL A 68 14.16 -3.24 -7.55
C VAL A 68 14.26 -4.70 -7.06
N PRO A 69 14.99 -5.61 -7.75
CA PRO A 69 15.11 -7.02 -7.36
C PRO A 69 15.58 -7.21 -5.92
N ASP A 70 16.52 -6.36 -5.48
CA ASP A 70 17.10 -6.43 -4.15
C ASP A 70 16.11 -6.07 -3.03
N TRP A 71 15.03 -5.36 -3.36
CA TRP A 71 13.97 -5.07 -2.39
C TRP A 71 13.41 -6.38 -1.79
N LEU A 72 13.05 -7.34 -2.65
CA LEU A 72 12.59 -8.67 -2.21
C LEU A 72 13.70 -9.43 -1.48
N THR A 73 14.95 -9.35 -1.97
CA THR A 73 16.09 -10.02 -1.34
C THR A 73 16.25 -9.54 0.11
N PHE A 74 16.22 -8.22 0.37
CA PHE A 74 16.34 -7.69 1.73
C PHE A 74 15.12 -8.04 2.61
N MET A 75 13.91 -8.06 2.06
CA MET A 75 12.71 -8.49 2.80
C MET A 75 12.87 -9.90 3.35
N PHE A 76 13.24 -10.86 2.50
CA PHE A 76 13.41 -12.25 2.92
C PHE A 76 14.66 -12.47 3.77
N ALA A 77 15.76 -11.77 3.49
CA ALA A 77 16.98 -11.88 4.27
C ALA A 77 16.80 -11.36 5.70
N SER A 78 16.15 -10.20 5.87
CA SER A 78 15.78 -9.68 7.18
C SER A 78 14.86 -10.64 7.92
N ALA A 79 13.86 -11.20 7.22
CA ALA A 79 12.92 -12.17 7.79
C ALA A 79 13.63 -13.43 8.31
N LYS A 80 14.63 -13.96 7.59
CA LYS A 80 15.39 -15.16 8.00
C LYS A 80 16.22 -14.96 9.27
N ILE A 81 16.70 -13.76 9.52
CA ILE A 81 17.48 -13.45 10.75
C ILE A 81 16.62 -12.85 11.86
N GLY A 82 15.30 -12.75 11.66
CA GLY A 82 14.36 -12.16 12.61
C GLY A 82 14.50 -10.64 12.76
N ALA A 83 15.15 -9.97 11.80
CA ALA A 83 15.17 -8.52 11.72
C ALA A 83 13.89 -8.00 11.06
N VAL A 84 13.52 -6.76 11.38
CA VAL A 84 12.29 -6.12 10.90
C VAL A 84 12.60 -5.22 9.71
N LEU A 85 11.98 -5.47 8.55
CA LEU A 85 12.10 -4.57 7.41
C LEU A 85 11.22 -3.34 7.62
N VAL A 86 11.83 -2.16 7.60
CA VAL A 86 11.16 -0.85 7.68
C VAL A 86 11.05 -0.27 6.27
N THR A 87 9.84 -0.17 5.76
CA THR A 87 9.64 0.36 4.40
C THR A 87 9.60 1.88 4.40
N VAL A 88 10.38 2.49 3.50
CA VAL A 88 10.45 3.96 3.35
C VAL A 88 9.84 4.36 2.02
N ASN A 89 8.88 5.28 2.06
CA ASN A 89 8.21 5.78 0.87
C ASN A 89 9.21 6.51 -0.05
N THR A 90 9.21 6.15 -1.31
CA THR A 90 10.14 6.69 -2.33
C THR A 90 10.02 8.21 -2.55
N ASN A 91 8.88 8.81 -2.24
CA ASN A 91 8.66 10.25 -2.39
C ASN A 91 9.10 11.07 -1.16
N TYR A 92 9.50 10.42 -0.06
CA TYR A 92 9.89 11.15 1.15
C TYR A 92 11.13 12.01 0.91
N LYS A 93 11.09 13.21 1.49
CA LYS A 93 12.17 14.19 1.48
C LYS A 93 13.03 14.04 2.73
N LYS A 94 14.07 14.84 2.84
CA LYS A 94 15.08 14.79 3.91
C LYS A 94 14.48 14.72 5.32
N SER A 95 13.54 15.60 5.66
CA SER A 95 12.93 15.66 6.99
C SER A 95 12.09 14.44 7.35
N GLU A 96 11.39 13.87 6.36
CA GLU A 96 10.57 12.68 6.55
C GLU A 96 11.43 11.43 6.74
N VAL A 97 12.50 11.30 5.93
CA VAL A 97 13.47 10.20 6.06
C VAL A 97 14.22 10.29 7.38
N GLU A 98 14.66 11.49 7.78
CA GLU A 98 15.29 11.74 9.09
C GLU A 98 14.40 11.28 10.23
N TYR A 99 13.11 11.64 10.19
CA TYR A 99 12.15 11.22 11.21
C TYR A 99 12.05 9.69 11.29
N ILE A 100 11.88 9.01 10.15
CA ILE A 100 11.74 7.56 10.13
C ILE A 100 13.00 6.88 10.63
N MET A 101 14.17 7.32 10.19
CA MET A 101 15.44 6.72 10.62
C MET A 101 15.63 6.78 12.13
N LYS A 102 15.23 7.90 12.77
CA LYS A 102 15.26 8.07 14.22
C LYS A 102 14.17 7.30 14.94
N ASN A 103 12.93 7.43 14.47
CA ASN A 103 11.78 6.83 15.15
C ASN A 103 11.84 5.30 15.11
N ALA A 104 12.22 4.73 13.97
CA ALA A 104 12.30 3.28 13.78
C ALA A 104 13.59 2.65 14.34
N ASP A 105 14.56 3.39 14.86
CA ASP A 105 15.86 2.87 15.30
C ASP A 105 16.55 2.04 14.20
N ILE A 106 16.65 2.60 13.00
CA ILE A 106 17.22 1.87 11.86
C ILE A 106 18.70 1.54 12.12
N HIS A 107 19.01 0.24 12.15
CA HIS A 107 20.37 -0.26 12.29
C HIS A 107 21.13 -0.25 10.95
N THR A 108 20.47 -0.67 9.88
CA THR A 108 21.05 -0.71 8.53
C THR A 108 20.09 -0.08 7.54
N MET A 109 20.56 0.93 6.79
CA MET A 109 19.78 1.59 5.76
C MET A 109 20.17 1.11 4.38
N CYS A 110 19.25 0.47 3.66
CA CYS A 110 19.41 0.01 2.29
C CYS A 110 18.69 0.96 1.34
N MET A 111 19.35 1.45 0.28
CA MET A 111 18.77 2.44 -0.61
C MET A 111 19.30 2.40 -2.03
N VAL A 112 18.52 2.87 -2.99
CA VAL A 112 18.97 3.18 -4.36
C VAL A 112 19.51 4.61 -4.44
N SER A 113 20.01 5.02 -5.61
CA SER A 113 20.56 6.38 -5.79
C SER A 113 19.52 7.49 -5.69
N GLY A 114 18.25 7.20 -6.02
CA GLY A 114 17.19 8.19 -5.99
C GLY A 114 15.91 7.74 -6.68
N TYR A 115 14.91 8.62 -6.65
CA TYR A 115 13.63 8.43 -7.32
C TYR A 115 13.07 9.78 -7.77
N ARG A 116 12.77 9.93 -9.07
CA ARG A 116 12.36 11.18 -9.69
C ARG A 116 13.39 12.30 -9.38
N GLU A 117 12.94 13.43 -8.83
CA GLU A 117 13.81 14.56 -8.45
C GLU A 117 14.56 14.36 -7.12
N ASN A 118 14.30 13.26 -6.39
CA ASN A 118 14.97 13.01 -5.11
C ASN A 118 16.30 12.27 -5.32
N ASN A 119 17.41 12.91 -5.00
CA ASN A 119 18.72 12.28 -4.90
C ASN A 119 18.92 11.74 -3.47
N TYR A 120 18.82 10.43 -3.28
CA TYR A 120 18.92 9.82 -1.94
C TYR A 120 20.35 9.84 -1.43
N ILE A 121 21.35 9.77 -2.32
CA ILE A 121 22.76 9.82 -1.96
C ILE A 121 23.09 11.17 -1.29
N ASP A 122 22.66 12.26 -1.90
CA ASP A 122 22.89 13.60 -1.35
C ASP A 122 22.15 13.77 0.00
N ILE A 123 20.92 13.32 0.08
CA ILE A 123 20.12 13.39 1.32
C ILE A 123 20.81 12.61 2.44
N ILE A 124 21.27 11.39 2.19
CA ILE A 124 21.95 10.57 3.21
C ILE A 124 23.27 11.16 3.62
N TYR A 125 24.08 11.70 2.71
CA TYR A 125 25.32 12.37 3.08
C TYR A 125 25.10 13.68 3.85
N ASP A 126 24.00 14.37 3.60
CA ASP A 126 23.60 15.55 4.36
C ASP A 126 23.12 15.20 5.78
N LEU A 127 22.41 14.07 5.93
CA LEU A 127 21.94 13.58 7.23
C LEU A 127 23.07 12.94 8.04
N ILE A 128 24.02 12.28 7.38
CA ILE A 128 25.09 11.49 8.00
C ILE A 128 26.43 11.87 7.37
N PRO A 129 26.97 13.06 7.66
CA PRO A 129 28.24 13.50 7.08
C PRO A 129 29.42 12.61 7.50
N GLU A 130 29.29 11.88 8.60
CA GLU A 130 30.28 10.92 9.10
C GLU A 130 30.60 9.82 8.07
N LEU A 131 29.69 9.47 7.18
CA LEU A 131 29.92 8.51 6.09
C LEU A 131 31.08 8.93 5.17
N LYS A 132 31.36 10.22 5.05
CA LYS A 132 32.45 10.76 4.22
C LYS A 132 33.83 10.59 4.86
N THR A 133 33.90 10.39 6.17
CA THR A 133 35.14 10.40 6.95
C THR A 133 35.43 9.11 7.68
N GLN A 134 34.41 8.45 8.23
CA GLN A 134 34.56 7.20 8.97
C GLN A 134 34.71 6.00 8.03
N LYS A 135 35.31 4.92 8.53
CA LYS A 135 35.36 3.66 7.81
C LYS A 135 34.00 2.98 7.83
N ARG A 136 33.62 2.32 6.74
CA ARG A 136 32.39 1.53 6.71
C ARG A 136 32.51 0.36 7.69
N GLY A 137 31.40 0.06 8.37
CA GLY A 137 31.34 -0.88 9.49
C GLY A 137 31.74 -0.28 10.84
N GLU A 138 32.28 0.94 10.87
CA GLU A 138 32.64 1.68 12.09
C GLU A 138 31.83 2.96 12.25
N LEU A 139 30.67 3.06 11.59
CA LEU A 139 29.81 4.25 11.62
C LEU A 139 29.33 4.53 13.06
N ASN A 140 29.61 5.74 13.52
CA ASN A 140 29.18 6.25 14.81
C ASN A 140 28.65 7.69 14.63
N SER A 141 27.36 7.80 14.30
CA SER A 141 26.70 9.08 14.13
C SER A 141 26.03 9.51 15.43
N LYS A 142 26.32 10.74 15.88
CA LYS A 142 25.62 11.32 17.05
C LYS A 142 24.14 11.57 16.75
N HIS A 143 23.81 11.80 15.49
CA HIS A 143 22.45 12.12 15.06
C HIS A 143 21.57 10.87 14.90
N PHE A 144 22.20 9.72 14.56
CA PHE A 144 21.58 8.41 14.39
C PHE A 144 22.38 7.35 15.14
N PRO A 145 22.32 7.27 16.48
CA PRO A 145 23.17 6.39 17.28
C PRO A 145 22.96 4.91 17.00
N GLU A 146 21.76 4.52 16.56
CA GLU A 146 21.43 3.13 16.23
C GLU A 146 21.92 2.73 14.83
N LEU A 147 22.15 3.67 13.92
CA LEU A 147 22.60 3.38 12.57
C LEU A 147 24.06 2.96 12.55
N LYS A 148 24.31 1.75 12.05
CA LYS A 148 25.66 1.16 11.93
C LYS A 148 26.12 1.02 10.49
N ASN A 149 25.19 0.79 9.57
CA ASN A 149 25.53 0.50 8.18
C ASN A 149 24.62 1.24 7.21
N VAL A 150 25.18 1.62 6.06
CA VAL A 150 24.42 2.06 4.89
C VAL A 150 24.80 1.15 3.72
N VAL A 151 23.80 0.63 3.01
CA VAL A 151 23.95 -0.26 1.86
C VAL A 151 23.34 0.41 0.63
N TYR A 152 24.16 0.58 -0.38
CA TYR A 152 23.72 1.06 -1.68
C TYR A 152 23.25 -0.12 -2.55
N ILE A 153 22.02 -0.04 -3.02
CA ILE A 153 21.44 -1.00 -3.95
C ILE A 153 21.81 -0.59 -5.38
N GLY A 154 22.95 -1.08 -5.84
CA GLY A 154 23.50 -0.77 -7.16
C GLY A 154 24.95 -1.23 -7.28
N GLN A 155 25.61 -0.87 -8.39
CA GLN A 155 26.97 -1.28 -8.70
C GLN A 155 28.02 -0.21 -8.34
N GLU A 156 27.61 1.04 -8.28
CA GLU A 156 28.49 2.17 -7.95
C GLU A 156 28.96 2.11 -6.50
N LYS A 157 30.17 2.60 -6.25
CA LYS A 157 30.74 2.65 -4.90
C LYS A 157 30.66 4.05 -4.33
N TYR A 158 29.99 4.16 -3.20
CA TYR A 158 29.90 5.39 -2.43
C TYR A 158 30.69 5.25 -1.13
N ARG A 159 31.39 6.33 -0.74
CA ARG A 159 32.19 6.31 0.48
C ARG A 159 31.33 6.04 1.71
N GLY A 160 31.82 5.16 2.60
CA GLY A 160 31.13 4.76 3.82
C GLY A 160 29.98 3.77 3.63
N MET A 161 29.64 3.41 2.38
CA MET A 161 28.55 2.50 2.08
C MET A 161 29.05 1.14 1.57
N TYR A 162 28.32 0.07 1.89
CA TYR A 162 28.43 -1.23 1.23
C TYR A 162 27.60 -1.23 -0.04
N THR A 163 27.88 -2.14 -0.97
CA THR A 163 26.99 -2.43 -2.10
C THR A 163 26.30 -3.78 -1.90
N THR A 164 25.13 -3.99 -2.52
CA THR A 164 24.47 -5.31 -2.48
C THR A 164 25.37 -6.42 -3.00
N LEU A 165 26.17 -6.17 -4.05
CA LEU A 165 27.08 -7.16 -4.60
C LEU A 165 28.17 -7.55 -3.58
N GLU A 166 28.73 -6.58 -2.85
CA GLU A 166 29.69 -6.88 -1.78
C GLU A 166 29.07 -7.76 -0.70
N LEU A 167 27.82 -7.47 -0.29
CA LEU A 167 27.12 -8.30 0.70
C LEU A 167 26.89 -9.73 0.18
N ILE A 168 26.49 -9.90 -1.08
CA ILE A 168 26.33 -11.23 -1.69
C ILE A 168 27.65 -12.01 -1.63
N VAL A 169 28.75 -11.39 -2.03
CA VAL A 169 30.09 -12.01 -2.00
C VAL A 169 30.51 -12.35 -0.57
N MET A 170 30.35 -11.40 0.37
CA MET A 170 30.67 -11.64 1.78
C MET A 170 29.90 -12.86 2.33
N GLY A 171 28.59 -12.90 2.10
CA GLY A 171 27.76 -14.00 2.60
C GLY A 171 27.97 -15.33 1.89
N GLN A 172 28.41 -15.32 0.62
CA GLN A 172 28.69 -16.55 -0.15
C GLN A 172 29.79 -17.40 0.48
N PHE A 173 30.81 -16.77 1.07
CA PHE A 173 31.95 -17.46 1.70
C PHE A 173 31.72 -17.73 3.20
N MET A 174 30.59 -17.35 3.75
CA MET A 174 30.27 -17.60 5.16
C MET A 174 29.66 -19.00 5.35
N ASP A 175 30.02 -19.64 6.45
CA ASP A 175 29.32 -20.83 6.91
C ASP A 175 27.84 -20.48 7.18
N LYS A 176 26.92 -21.34 6.73
CA LYS A 176 25.47 -21.16 6.87
C LYS A 176 24.92 -21.62 8.22
N GLU A 177 25.73 -22.28 9.05
CA GLU A 177 25.29 -22.77 10.34
C GLU A 177 24.82 -21.65 11.29
N PRO A 178 25.52 -20.49 11.41
CA PRO A 178 25.02 -19.36 12.17
C PRO A 178 23.65 -18.86 11.69
N LEU A 179 23.41 -18.82 10.36
CA LEU A 179 22.12 -18.43 9.79
C LEU A 179 21.04 -19.43 10.19
N ARG A 180 21.27 -20.74 10.03
CA ARG A 180 20.30 -21.78 10.41
C ARG A 180 19.94 -21.68 11.89
N LYS A 181 20.93 -21.47 12.75
CA LYS A 181 20.72 -21.31 14.18
C LYS A 181 19.83 -20.11 14.52
N VAL A 182 20.08 -18.96 13.90
CA VAL A 182 19.25 -17.77 14.10
C VAL A 182 17.85 -17.96 13.52
N SER A 183 17.75 -18.47 12.28
CA SER A 183 16.44 -18.70 11.62
C SER A 183 15.53 -19.64 12.44
N SER A 184 16.11 -20.65 13.11
CA SER A 184 15.33 -21.57 13.95
C SER A 184 14.73 -20.92 15.20
N THR A 185 15.19 -19.72 15.59
CA THR A 185 14.65 -18.95 16.73
C THR A 185 13.56 -17.96 16.32
N VAL A 186 13.31 -17.80 15.01
CA VAL A 186 12.30 -16.85 14.51
C VAL A 186 10.92 -17.49 14.59
N SER A 187 10.01 -16.82 15.28
CA SER A 187 8.61 -17.23 15.41
C SER A 187 7.75 -16.57 14.33
N CYS A 188 6.67 -17.24 13.91
CA CYS A 188 5.66 -16.63 13.05
C CYS A 188 4.99 -15.39 13.68
N HIS A 189 5.05 -15.25 15.00
CA HIS A 189 4.52 -14.10 15.75
C HIS A 189 5.54 -12.97 15.96
N ASP A 190 6.79 -13.14 15.53
CA ASP A 190 7.76 -12.04 15.55
C ASP A 190 7.38 -10.99 14.49
N GLU A 191 7.73 -9.72 14.74
CA GLU A 191 7.60 -8.64 13.78
C GLU A 191 8.55 -8.89 12.61
N VAL A 192 8.05 -8.72 11.38
CA VAL A 192 8.83 -8.88 10.16
C VAL A 192 8.82 -7.64 9.29
N ASN A 193 7.79 -6.81 9.45
CA ASN A 193 7.61 -5.63 8.63
C ASN A 193 7.07 -4.46 9.45
N MET A 194 7.62 -3.28 9.23
CA MET A 194 7.14 -2.03 9.79
C MET A 194 6.86 -1.05 8.66
N GLN A 195 5.63 -0.56 8.58
CA GLN A 195 5.19 0.38 7.56
C GLN A 195 4.72 1.68 8.19
N TYR A 196 5.17 2.80 7.64
CA TYR A 196 4.79 4.11 8.14
C TYR A 196 3.54 4.62 7.41
N THR A 197 2.48 4.88 8.17
CA THR A 197 1.23 5.45 7.68
C THR A 197 1.14 6.92 8.04
N SER A 198 0.68 7.75 7.09
CA SER A 198 0.39 9.15 7.37
C SER A 198 -0.83 9.26 8.27
N GLY A 199 -0.62 9.53 9.54
CA GLY A 199 -1.70 9.88 10.47
C GLY A 199 -2.30 11.24 10.13
N THR A 200 -3.55 11.46 10.53
CA THR A 200 -4.25 12.75 10.35
C THR A 200 -3.79 13.83 11.35
N THR A 201 -2.96 13.48 12.32
CA THR A 201 -2.62 14.31 13.48
C THR A 201 -1.13 14.60 13.64
N GLY A 202 -0.31 14.46 12.59
CA GLY A 202 1.12 14.77 12.70
C GLY A 202 2.04 13.80 11.98
N PHE A 203 3.13 13.39 12.62
CA PHE A 203 4.13 12.51 12.04
C PHE A 203 3.60 11.10 11.74
N PRO A 204 4.13 10.43 10.70
CA PRO A 204 3.75 9.06 10.36
C PRO A 204 3.99 8.09 11.52
N LYS A 205 3.09 7.10 11.69
CA LYS A 205 3.17 6.07 12.73
C LYS A 205 3.68 4.76 12.14
N GLY A 206 4.61 4.09 12.81
CA GLY A 206 5.16 2.80 12.40
C GLY A 206 4.25 1.64 12.79
N VAL A 207 3.56 1.06 11.84
CA VAL A 207 2.67 -0.11 12.01
C VAL A 207 3.51 -1.37 12.05
N MET A 208 3.49 -2.13 13.14
CA MET A 208 4.24 -3.37 13.31
C MET A 208 3.41 -4.59 12.89
N LEU A 209 3.90 -5.35 11.90
CA LEU A 209 3.24 -6.54 11.37
C LEU A 209 4.12 -7.78 11.56
N SER A 210 3.53 -8.87 12.04
CA SER A 210 4.20 -10.16 12.19
C SER A 210 4.14 -11.00 10.91
N HIS A 211 4.96 -12.05 10.82
CA HIS A 211 4.85 -13.05 9.76
C HIS A 211 3.43 -13.64 9.68
N HIS A 212 2.86 -13.98 10.85
CA HIS A 212 1.50 -14.54 10.96
C HIS A 212 0.44 -13.60 10.36
N ASN A 213 0.55 -12.29 10.63
CA ASN A 213 -0.35 -11.30 10.06
C ASN A 213 -0.29 -11.30 8.52
N ILE A 214 0.91 -11.04 7.96
CA ILE A 214 1.05 -10.80 6.52
C ILE A 214 0.87 -12.06 5.68
N LEU A 215 1.37 -13.21 6.15
CA LEU A 215 1.26 -14.46 5.40
C LEU A 215 -0.18 -14.96 5.32
N ASN A 216 -0.94 -14.89 6.41
CA ASN A 216 -2.34 -15.30 6.40
C ASN A 216 -3.21 -14.36 5.57
N CYS A 217 -2.88 -13.06 5.55
CA CYS A 217 -3.55 -12.11 4.67
C CYS A 217 -3.26 -12.41 3.19
N GLY A 218 -2.00 -12.67 2.83
CA GLY A 218 -1.62 -13.08 1.48
C GLY A 218 -2.25 -14.41 1.06
N MET A 219 -2.27 -15.41 1.97
CA MET A 219 -2.91 -16.70 1.71
C MET A 219 -4.41 -16.55 1.42
N ALA A 220 -5.14 -15.77 2.24
CA ALA A 220 -6.56 -15.52 2.01
C ALA A 220 -6.79 -14.82 0.67
N THR A 221 -5.97 -13.82 0.36
CA THR A 221 -6.03 -13.05 -0.89
C THR A 221 -5.84 -13.94 -2.11
N GLY A 222 -4.81 -14.78 -2.13
CA GLY A 222 -4.59 -15.72 -3.24
C GLY A 222 -5.72 -16.74 -3.38
N LYS A 223 -6.29 -17.21 -2.27
CA LYS A 223 -7.46 -18.13 -2.31
C LYS A 223 -8.70 -17.49 -2.91
N PHE A 224 -8.97 -16.21 -2.67
CA PHE A 224 -10.13 -15.52 -3.29
C PHE A 224 -10.05 -15.52 -4.81
N MET A 225 -8.84 -15.60 -5.35
CA MET A 225 -8.55 -15.62 -6.78
C MET A 225 -8.09 -17.00 -7.29
N SER A 226 -8.16 -18.03 -6.44
CA SER A 226 -7.78 -19.41 -6.77
C SER A 226 -6.34 -19.52 -7.31
N PHE A 227 -5.38 -18.92 -6.61
CA PHE A 227 -3.96 -18.99 -6.97
C PHE A 227 -3.45 -20.44 -6.93
N THR A 228 -2.58 -20.74 -7.86
CA THR A 228 -1.83 -21.99 -7.98
C THR A 228 -0.37 -21.70 -8.29
N THR A 229 0.46 -22.72 -8.32
CA THR A 229 1.87 -22.60 -8.73
C THR A 229 2.04 -22.16 -10.20
N ALA A 230 1.03 -22.34 -11.05
CA ALA A 230 1.05 -21.92 -12.45
C ALA A 230 0.82 -20.41 -12.64
N ASP A 231 0.39 -19.70 -11.60
CA ASP A 231 0.06 -18.29 -11.72
C ASP A 231 1.30 -17.41 -11.74
N LYS A 232 1.22 -16.39 -12.58
CA LYS A 232 2.21 -15.31 -12.69
C LYS A 232 1.54 -13.99 -12.38
N LEU A 233 1.85 -13.44 -11.20
CA LEU A 233 1.32 -12.15 -10.77
C LEU A 233 2.23 -11.03 -11.24
N LEU A 234 1.71 -10.14 -12.10
CA LEU A 234 2.40 -8.90 -12.44
C LEU A 234 2.10 -7.84 -11.39
N THR A 235 3.17 -7.30 -10.81
CA THR A 235 3.13 -6.25 -9.78
C THR A 235 3.80 -4.98 -10.29
N CYS A 236 3.00 -3.91 -10.41
CA CYS A 236 3.46 -2.56 -10.66
C CYS A 236 3.18 -1.63 -9.46
N VAL A 237 2.42 -2.11 -8.47
CA VAL A 237 2.16 -1.37 -7.23
C VAL A 237 3.42 -1.32 -6.35
N PRO A 238 3.65 -0.21 -5.60
CA PRO A 238 4.87 -0.05 -4.82
C PRO A 238 5.04 -1.11 -3.73
N LEU A 239 6.23 -1.73 -3.65
CA LEU A 239 6.58 -2.71 -2.62
C LEU A 239 6.70 -2.09 -1.23
N PHE A 240 6.99 -0.80 -1.11
CA PHE A 240 7.02 -0.13 0.20
C PHE A 240 5.63 0.01 0.84
N HIS A 241 4.56 -0.26 0.10
CA HIS A 241 3.18 -0.24 0.56
C HIS A 241 2.63 -1.65 0.72
N CYS A 242 1.74 -1.85 1.69
CA CYS A 242 1.12 -3.15 1.99
C CYS A 242 0.40 -3.80 0.80
N PHE A 243 -0.02 -3.05 -0.19
CA PHE A 243 -0.58 -3.60 -1.43
C PHE A 243 0.47 -4.43 -2.18
N GLY A 244 1.73 -3.94 -2.27
CA GLY A 244 2.82 -4.67 -2.93
C GLY A 244 3.41 -5.76 -2.03
N CYS A 245 3.88 -5.41 -0.82
CA CYS A 245 4.62 -6.35 0.01
C CYS A 245 3.76 -7.36 0.77
N VAL A 246 2.46 -7.11 0.95
CA VAL A 246 1.57 -8.07 1.60
C VAL A 246 0.60 -8.69 0.61
N LEU A 247 -0.33 -7.92 0.00
CA LEU A 247 -1.34 -8.53 -0.88
C LEU A 247 -0.72 -9.22 -2.11
N ALA A 248 0.35 -8.65 -2.70
CA ALA A 248 1.00 -9.27 -3.86
C ALA A 248 2.04 -10.31 -3.44
N LEU A 249 3.13 -9.89 -2.76
CA LEU A 249 4.23 -10.79 -2.41
C LEU A 249 3.79 -11.99 -1.56
N CYS A 250 2.99 -11.73 -0.50
CA CYS A 250 2.57 -12.83 0.37
C CYS A 250 1.53 -13.75 -0.30
N ALA A 251 0.72 -13.27 -1.26
CA ALA A 251 -0.11 -14.17 -2.06
C ALA A 251 0.74 -15.10 -2.94
N VAL A 252 1.79 -14.57 -3.57
CA VAL A 252 2.74 -15.36 -4.38
C VAL A 252 3.44 -16.42 -3.55
N ILE A 253 4.08 -16.03 -2.45
CA ILE A 253 4.90 -16.97 -1.65
C ILE A 253 4.05 -18.02 -0.92
N THR A 254 2.82 -17.71 -0.54
CA THR A 254 1.92 -18.68 0.11
C THR A 254 1.37 -19.74 -0.85
N HIS A 255 1.38 -19.47 -2.16
CA HIS A 255 0.86 -20.40 -3.19
C HIS A 255 1.94 -20.99 -4.10
N GLY A 256 3.21 -20.60 -3.92
CA GLY A 256 4.32 -21.06 -4.75
C GLY A 256 4.25 -20.57 -6.20
N SER A 257 3.63 -19.42 -6.41
CA SER A 257 3.44 -18.76 -7.70
C SER A 257 4.67 -17.96 -8.12
N THR A 258 4.65 -17.36 -9.30
CA THR A 258 5.70 -16.48 -9.83
C THR A 258 5.34 -15.01 -9.66
N MET A 259 6.27 -14.18 -9.22
CA MET A 259 6.14 -12.73 -9.17
C MET A 259 6.82 -12.09 -10.37
N VAL A 260 6.07 -11.47 -11.25
CA VAL A 260 6.57 -10.67 -12.38
C VAL A 260 6.52 -9.21 -11.98
N MET A 261 7.60 -8.47 -12.19
CA MET A 261 7.74 -7.12 -11.68
C MET A 261 8.20 -6.14 -12.76
N VAL A 262 7.70 -4.91 -12.63
CA VAL A 262 8.25 -3.72 -13.26
C VAL A 262 8.69 -2.73 -12.17
N GLU A 263 9.78 -2.00 -12.41
CA GLU A 263 10.36 -1.13 -11.37
C GLU A 263 9.45 0.04 -10.99
N GLU A 264 8.74 0.57 -11.97
CA GLU A 264 7.81 1.69 -11.83
C GLU A 264 6.62 1.46 -12.75
N PHE A 265 5.46 1.96 -12.35
CA PHE A 265 4.29 1.91 -13.20
C PHE A 265 4.52 2.72 -14.49
N ASP A 266 4.39 2.01 -15.59
CA ASP A 266 4.32 2.54 -16.95
C ASP A 266 3.37 1.61 -17.71
N PRO A 267 2.26 2.13 -18.27
CA PRO A 267 1.23 1.29 -18.88
C PRO A 267 1.77 0.44 -20.04
N LEU A 268 2.71 0.97 -20.81
CA LEU A 268 3.35 0.22 -21.91
C LEU A 268 4.19 -0.95 -21.38
N LYS A 269 4.99 -0.72 -20.33
CA LYS A 269 5.78 -1.78 -19.69
C LYS A 269 4.91 -2.85 -19.07
N VAL A 270 3.79 -2.47 -18.46
CA VAL A 270 2.83 -3.43 -17.89
C VAL A 270 2.24 -4.31 -18.99
N LEU A 271 1.68 -3.71 -20.05
CA LEU A 271 1.10 -4.43 -21.18
C LEU A 271 2.13 -5.35 -21.87
N ALA A 272 3.33 -4.85 -22.12
CA ALA A 272 4.41 -5.63 -22.73
C ALA A 272 4.84 -6.81 -21.82
N SER A 273 4.88 -6.61 -20.49
CA SER A 273 5.24 -7.67 -19.55
C SER A 273 4.14 -8.72 -19.44
N VAL A 274 2.86 -8.34 -19.44
CA VAL A 274 1.73 -9.29 -19.52
C VAL A 274 1.84 -10.16 -20.75
N HIS A 275 2.03 -9.54 -21.91
CA HIS A 275 2.18 -10.22 -23.20
C HIS A 275 3.38 -11.18 -23.20
N LYS A 276 4.57 -10.67 -22.87
CA LYS A 276 5.85 -11.41 -22.92
C LYS A 276 5.87 -12.60 -21.95
N GLU A 277 5.49 -12.37 -20.70
CA GLU A 277 5.60 -13.37 -19.65
C GLU A 277 4.32 -14.20 -19.47
N ARG A 278 3.25 -13.91 -20.23
CA ARG A 278 1.95 -14.55 -20.12
C ARG A 278 1.42 -14.50 -18.70
N CYS A 279 1.41 -13.28 -18.12
CA CYS A 279 0.92 -13.08 -16.75
C CYS A 279 -0.56 -13.45 -16.64
N THR A 280 -0.93 -14.09 -15.53
CA THR A 280 -2.32 -14.56 -15.28
C THR A 280 -3.05 -13.65 -14.30
N VAL A 281 -2.31 -12.83 -13.55
CA VAL A 281 -2.84 -11.97 -12.49
C VAL A 281 -2.24 -10.57 -12.61
N LEU A 282 -3.08 -9.54 -12.44
CA LEU A 282 -2.65 -8.14 -12.45
C LEU A 282 -3.24 -7.38 -11.26
N TYR A 283 -2.38 -6.67 -10.51
CA TYR A 283 -2.79 -5.80 -9.40
C TYR A 283 -2.54 -4.35 -9.77
N GLY A 284 -3.52 -3.49 -9.48
CA GLY A 284 -3.41 -2.06 -9.72
C GLY A 284 -4.44 -1.24 -8.96
N VAL A 285 -4.21 0.06 -8.93
CA VAL A 285 -5.23 1.03 -8.54
C VAL A 285 -6.06 1.41 -9.78
N PRO A 286 -7.30 1.93 -9.64
CA PRO A 286 -8.15 2.24 -10.80
C PRO A 286 -7.47 3.09 -11.87
N THR A 287 -6.69 4.08 -11.48
CA THR A 287 -5.97 4.97 -12.43
C THR A 287 -4.92 4.24 -13.27
N MET A 288 -4.32 3.16 -12.75
CA MET A 288 -3.39 2.32 -13.52
C MET A 288 -4.13 1.57 -14.61
N PHE A 289 -5.23 0.90 -14.29
CA PHE A 289 -6.06 0.20 -15.27
C PHE A 289 -6.63 1.15 -16.34
N ILE A 290 -7.05 2.36 -15.94
CA ILE A 290 -7.51 3.39 -16.90
C ILE A 290 -6.39 3.77 -17.87
N ALA A 291 -5.15 3.96 -17.37
CA ALA A 291 -4.01 4.29 -18.21
C ALA A 291 -3.63 3.15 -19.16
N GLU A 292 -3.73 1.89 -18.72
CA GLU A 292 -3.49 0.70 -19.53
C GLU A 292 -4.54 0.56 -20.64
N LEU A 293 -5.83 0.65 -20.29
CA LEU A 293 -6.96 0.52 -21.22
C LEU A 293 -6.98 1.61 -22.31
N ASN A 294 -6.53 2.82 -21.97
CA ASN A 294 -6.49 3.96 -22.88
C ASN A 294 -5.13 4.14 -23.60
N HIS A 295 -4.20 3.21 -23.38
CA HIS A 295 -2.89 3.32 -24.04
C HIS A 295 -3.03 3.10 -25.55
N PRO A 296 -2.47 3.99 -26.43
CA PRO A 296 -2.63 3.89 -27.89
C PRO A 296 -2.18 2.56 -28.49
N MET A 297 -1.25 1.86 -27.81
CA MET A 297 -0.75 0.57 -28.26
C MET A 297 -1.43 -0.63 -27.55
N PHE A 298 -2.53 -0.43 -26.84
CA PHE A 298 -3.19 -1.50 -26.08
C PHE A 298 -3.46 -2.75 -26.93
N ASP A 299 -4.04 -2.56 -28.10
CA ASP A 299 -4.44 -3.64 -29.02
C ASP A 299 -3.25 -4.37 -29.68
N MET A 300 -2.01 -3.89 -29.48
CA MET A 300 -0.80 -4.58 -29.95
C MET A 300 -0.33 -5.69 -29.00
N PHE A 301 -0.87 -5.74 -27.79
CA PHE A 301 -0.47 -6.70 -26.76
C PHE A 301 -1.55 -7.76 -26.53
N ASP A 302 -1.14 -9.03 -26.52
CA ASP A 302 -2.00 -10.13 -26.12
C ASP A 302 -2.06 -10.20 -24.59
N VAL A 303 -3.16 -9.74 -24.01
CA VAL A 303 -3.45 -9.77 -22.58
C VAL A 303 -4.41 -10.89 -22.18
N THR A 304 -4.77 -11.80 -23.09
CA THR A 304 -5.75 -12.88 -22.90
C THR A 304 -5.30 -13.94 -21.87
N SER A 305 -4.03 -13.92 -21.46
CA SER A 305 -3.54 -14.76 -20.36
C SER A 305 -4.03 -14.31 -18.99
N LEU A 306 -4.44 -13.05 -18.84
CA LEU A 306 -4.99 -12.55 -17.58
C LEU A 306 -6.31 -13.28 -17.26
N ARG A 307 -6.50 -13.65 -15.99
CA ARG A 307 -7.72 -14.29 -15.52
C ARG A 307 -8.32 -13.62 -14.29
N THR A 308 -7.48 -12.96 -13.47
CA THR A 308 -7.92 -12.34 -12.23
C THR A 308 -6.95 -11.25 -11.78
N GLY A 309 -7.32 -10.49 -10.76
CA GLY A 309 -6.49 -9.45 -10.19
C GLY A 309 -7.16 -8.71 -9.06
N ILE A 310 -6.50 -7.66 -8.58
CA ILE A 310 -7.06 -6.74 -7.58
C ILE A 310 -7.10 -5.34 -8.14
N MET A 311 -8.27 -4.70 -8.04
CA MET A 311 -8.43 -3.27 -8.19
C MET A 311 -8.82 -2.68 -6.84
N ALA A 312 -7.90 -1.96 -6.19
CA ALA A 312 -8.09 -1.46 -4.84
C ALA A 312 -7.29 -0.16 -4.58
N GLY A 313 -7.32 0.33 -3.33
CA GLY A 313 -6.58 1.54 -2.91
C GLY A 313 -7.36 2.83 -3.04
N SER A 314 -8.41 2.86 -3.83
CA SER A 314 -9.39 3.95 -3.95
C SER A 314 -10.74 3.40 -4.39
N VAL A 315 -11.71 4.28 -4.62
CA VAL A 315 -13.01 3.91 -5.20
C VAL A 315 -12.80 3.32 -6.59
N CYS A 316 -13.37 2.13 -6.83
CA CYS A 316 -13.30 1.46 -8.12
C CYS A 316 -14.52 1.84 -8.96
N PRO A 317 -14.36 2.62 -10.05
CA PRO A 317 -15.49 2.96 -10.92
C PRO A 317 -16.05 1.71 -11.60
N ILE A 318 -17.37 1.55 -11.60
CA ILE A 318 -18.07 0.39 -12.16
C ILE A 318 -17.67 0.18 -13.63
N GLU A 319 -17.70 1.25 -14.41
CA GLU A 319 -17.35 1.22 -15.84
C GLU A 319 -15.91 0.76 -16.08
N THR A 320 -14.95 1.24 -15.26
CA THR A 320 -13.55 0.81 -15.36
C THR A 320 -13.41 -0.67 -15.05
N MET A 321 -14.08 -1.15 -14.00
CA MET A 321 -14.04 -2.57 -13.64
C MET A 321 -14.64 -3.46 -14.74
N GLN A 322 -15.74 -3.04 -15.35
CA GLN A 322 -16.35 -3.73 -16.48
C GLN A 322 -15.41 -3.78 -17.69
N GLN A 323 -14.80 -2.66 -18.07
CA GLN A 323 -13.84 -2.61 -19.18
C GLN A 323 -12.61 -3.51 -18.94
N VAL A 324 -12.10 -3.57 -17.70
CA VAL A 324 -11.00 -4.48 -17.33
C VAL A 324 -11.42 -5.94 -17.50
N MET A 325 -12.63 -6.30 -17.10
CA MET A 325 -13.14 -7.66 -17.29
C MET A 325 -13.38 -8.01 -18.76
N GLU A 326 -13.91 -7.09 -19.55
CA GLU A 326 -14.27 -7.32 -20.95
C GLU A 326 -13.04 -7.28 -21.87
N ARG A 327 -12.21 -6.23 -21.77
CA ARG A 327 -11.10 -5.99 -22.71
C ARG A 327 -9.80 -6.65 -22.28
N MET A 328 -9.54 -6.76 -20.97
CA MET A 328 -8.34 -7.40 -20.44
C MET A 328 -8.57 -8.85 -19.99
N HIS A 329 -9.79 -9.37 -20.06
CA HIS A 329 -10.19 -10.72 -19.57
C HIS A 329 -9.84 -10.94 -18.09
N CYS A 330 -9.67 -9.88 -17.32
CA CYS A 330 -9.19 -9.91 -15.96
C CYS A 330 -10.35 -9.78 -14.96
N ASN A 331 -10.74 -10.87 -14.32
CA ASN A 331 -11.79 -10.90 -13.29
C ASN A 331 -11.27 -10.29 -11.99
N VAL A 332 -11.17 -8.97 -11.92
CA VAL A 332 -10.67 -8.25 -10.75
C VAL A 332 -11.64 -8.32 -9.57
N ILE A 333 -11.07 -8.39 -8.37
CA ILE A 333 -11.80 -8.25 -7.11
C ILE A 333 -11.43 -6.93 -6.42
N SER A 334 -12.30 -6.46 -5.53
CA SER A 334 -12.02 -5.35 -4.62
C SER A 334 -11.57 -5.88 -3.26
N VAL A 335 -10.55 -5.26 -2.68
CA VAL A 335 -10.06 -5.57 -1.33
C VAL A 335 -10.04 -4.30 -0.51
N TYR A 336 -10.57 -4.37 0.70
CA TYR A 336 -10.56 -3.27 1.66
C TYR A 336 -9.84 -3.65 2.94
N GLY A 337 -9.04 -2.72 3.42
CA GLY A 337 -8.31 -2.79 4.67
C GLY A 337 -7.34 -1.62 4.82
N LEU A 338 -6.70 -1.56 5.97
CA LEU A 338 -5.71 -0.57 6.37
C LEU A 338 -4.36 -1.27 6.53
N THR A 339 -3.27 -0.54 6.57
CA THR A 339 -1.95 -1.12 6.94
C THR A 339 -2.03 -1.79 8.30
N GLU A 340 -2.77 -1.20 9.24
CA GLU A 340 -3.04 -1.69 10.60
C GLU A 340 -3.84 -3.01 10.62
N THR A 341 -4.43 -3.40 9.49
CA THR A 341 -5.17 -4.68 9.30
C THR A 341 -4.50 -5.61 8.30
N SER A 342 -3.21 -5.42 7.99
CA SER A 342 -2.33 -6.27 7.16
C SER A 342 -2.73 -6.53 5.70
N PRO A 343 -3.24 -5.71 4.90
CA PRO A 343 -4.34 -4.77 4.80
C PRO A 343 -5.70 -5.44 4.47
N GLY A 344 -5.99 -6.59 5.02
CA GLY A 344 -7.17 -7.41 4.68
C GLY A 344 -8.24 -7.40 5.76
N MET A 345 -9.34 -6.68 5.55
CA MET A 345 -10.57 -6.80 6.36
C MET A 345 -11.66 -7.52 5.59
N THR A 346 -11.99 -7.00 4.41
CA THR A 346 -13.02 -7.54 3.53
C THR A 346 -12.54 -7.61 2.08
N ALA A 347 -13.14 -8.47 1.30
CA ALA A 347 -12.93 -8.54 -0.14
C ALA A 347 -14.16 -9.09 -0.85
N THR A 348 -14.36 -8.70 -2.10
CA THR A 348 -15.27 -9.37 -3.00
C THR A 348 -14.68 -10.69 -3.49
N ARG A 349 -15.45 -11.49 -4.19
CA ARG A 349 -15.02 -12.80 -4.73
C ARG A 349 -15.16 -12.80 -6.24
N VAL A 350 -14.35 -13.58 -6.92
CA VAL A 350 -14.46 -13.75 -8.39
C VAL A 350 -15.83 -14.32 -8.81
N THR A 351 -16.54 -14.96 -7.90
CA THR A 351 -17.90 -15.47 -8.09
C THR A 351 -19.01 -14.45 -7.88
N ASP A 352 -18.69 -13.29 -7.31
CA ASP A 352 -19.66 -12.20 -7.12
C ASP A 352 -19.95 -11.52 -8.47
N THR A 353 -21.15 -10.95 -8.62
CA THR A 353 -21.50 -10.22 -9.84
C THR A 353 -20.60 -8.99 -10.02
N PRO A 354 -20.40 -8.49 -11.26
CA PRO A 354 -19.64 -7.27 -11.51
C PRO A 354 -20.14 -6.09 -10.68
N GLU A 355 -21.45 -5.96 -10.50
CA GLU A 355 -22.06 -4.91 -9.69
C GLU A 355 -21.64 -5.00 -8.22
N VAL A 356 -21.74 -6.18 -7.59
CA VAL A 356 -21.29 -6.40 -6.21
C VAL A 356 -19.81 -6.08 -6.05
N ARG A 357 -18.98 -6.48 -7.01
CA ARG A 357 -17.53 -6.23 -6.96
C ARG A 357 -17.17 -4.74 -7.09
N ALA A 358 -17.95 -3.97 -7.83
CA ALA A 358 -17.71 -2.54 -8.04
C ALA A 358 -18.37 -1.65 -6.98
N THR A 359 -19.50 -2.06 -6.40
CA THR A 359 -20.27 -1.22 -5.47
C THR A 359 -20.03 -1.54 -4.00
N THR A 360 -19.39 -2.68 -3.69
CA THR A 360 -19.11 -3.12 -2.32
C THR A 360 -17.61 -3.40 -2.13
N VAL A 361 -17.20 -3.53 -0.87
CA VAL A 361 -15.89 -4.05 -0.49
C VAL A 361 -15.98 -5.52 -0.06
N GLY A 362 -17.09 -6.18 -0.39
CA GLY A 362 -17.33 -7.60 -0.19
C GLY A 362 -17.52 -8.01 1.27
N ARG A 363 -17.12 -9.25 1.58
CA ARG A 363 -17.35 -9.93 2.86
C ARG A 363 -16.03 -10.15 3.59
N ASN A 364 -16.12 -10.49 4.87
CA ASN A 364 -14.97 -10.74 5.76
C ASN A 364 -13.91 -11.65 5.13
N PHE A 365 -12.65 -11.35 5.44
CA PHE A 365 -11.58 -12.35 5.32
C PHE A 365 -11.87 -13.55 6.24
N PRO A 366 -11.46 -14.77 5.86
CA PRO A 366 -11.58 -15.93 6.74
C PRO A 366 -10.89 -15.67 8.09
N PHE A 367 -11.50 -16.07 9.19
CA PHE A 367 -11.02 -15.86 10.57
C PHE A 367 -10.84 -14.40 10.98
N VAL A 368 -11.47 -13.48 10.25
CA VAL A 368 -11.58 -12.06 10.61
C VAL A 368 -13.03 -11.75 10.89
N GLU A 369 -13.30 -11.25 12.07
CA GLU A 369 -14.59 -10.73 12.45
C GLU A 369 -14.65 -9.24 12.08
N VAL A 370 -15.71 -8.83 11.36
CA VAL A 370 -15.97 -7.43 11.01
C VAL A 370 -17.36 -7.08 11.47
N LYS A 371 -17.50 -5.94 12.12
CA LYS A 371 -18.78 -5.38 12.57
C LYS A 371 -18.89 -3.90 12.28
N ILE A 372 -20.12 -3.40 12.27
CA ILE A 372 -20.43 -1.98 12.17
C ILE A 372 -20.86 -1.51 13.56
N ILE A 373 -20.23 -0.45 14.07
CA ILE A 373 -20.51 0.11 15.40
C ILE A 373 -21.00 1.55 15.24
N ASN A 374 -22.05 1.90 15.91
CA ASN A 374 -22.49 3.29 16.03
C ASN A 374 -21.41 4.08 16.82
N PRO A 375 -20.76 5.09 16.22
CA PRO A 375 -19.64 5.77 16.86
C PRO A 375 -20.02 6.59 18.08
N ASP A 376 -21.29 6.98 18.22
CA ASP A 376 -21.79 7.80 19.34
C ASP A 376 -22.16 6.94 20.56
N THR A 377 -22.73 5.75 20.32
CA THR A 377 -23.25 4.89 21.39
C THR A 377 -22.37 3.70 21.70
N GLY A 378 -21.44 3.32 20.79
CA GLY A 378 -20.61 2.13 20.88
C GLY A 378 -21.36 0.80 20.66
N ASN A 379 -22.64 0.84 20.30
CA ASN A 379 -23.46 -0.34 20.05
C ASN A 379 -23.29 -0.85 18.62
N ASP A 380 -23.49 -2.16 18.44
CA ASP A 380 -23.50 -2.76 17.09
C ASP A 380 -24.71 -2.24 16.30
N CYS A 381 -24.47 -1.82 15.05
CA CYS A 381 -25.52 -1.38 14.11
C CYS A 381 -26.26 -2.57 13.51
N GLN A 382 -27.53 -2.35 13.18
CA GLN A 382 -28.33 -3.31 12.43
C GLN A 382 -27.91 -3.32 10.94
N THR A 383 -28.33 -4.35 10.22
CA THR A 383 -28.15 -4.42 8.76
C THR A 383 -28.79 -3.19 8.10
N GLY A 384 -28.06 -2.53 7.20
CA GLY A 384 -28.48 -1.29 6.54
C GLY A 384 -28.18 -0.01 7.32
N GLU A 385 -27.84 -0.09 8.62
CA GLU A 385 -27.45 1.08 9.41
C GLU A 385 -25.99 1.43 9.17
N GLN A 386 -25.70 2.73 9.11
CA GLN A 386 -24.34 3.25 8.96
C GLN A 386 -23.65 3.36 10.33
N GLY A 387 -22.40 2.94 10.39
CA GLY A 387 -21.53 3.12 11.54
C GLY A 387 -20.07 2.92 11.18
N GLU A 388 -19.19 2.92 12.18
CA GLU A 388 -17.77 2.67 12.01
C GLU A 388 -17.49 1.19 11.73
N MET A 389 -16.67 0.91 10.73
CA MET A 389 -16.19 -0.45 10.47
C MET A 389 -15.08 -0.82 11.44
N CYS A 390 -15.31 -1.87 12.23
CA CYS A 390 -14.34 -2.40 13.17
C CYS A 390 -14.03 -3.86 12.85
N CYS A 391 -12.79 -4.30 13.09
CA CYS A 391 -12.43 -5.69 12.86
C CYS A 391 -11.52 -6.27 13.94
N ARG A 392 -11.58 -7.61 14.10
CA ARG A 392 -10.77 -8.40 14.99
C ARG A 392 -10.35 -9.71 14.30
N GLY A 393 -9.08 -10.08 14.44
CA GLY A 393 -8.58 -11.33 13.89
C GLY A 393 -7.06 -11.37 13.78
N TYR A 394 -6.55 -12.37 13.08
CA TYR A 394 -5.11 -12.54 12.83
C TYR A 394 -4.48 -11.37 12.06
N ASN A 395 -5.28 -10.59 11.36
CA ASN A 395 -4.86 -9.50 10.50
C ASN A 395 -4.48 -8.22 11.27
N ILE A 396 -4.84 -8.11 12.55
CA ILE A 396 -4.59 -6.91 13.35
C ILE A 396 -3.10 -6.78 13.66
N MET A 397 -2.55 -5.59 13.45
CA MET A 397 -1.17 -5.24 13.78
C MET A 397 -0.84 -5.52 15.25
N LYS A 398 0.44 -5.64 15.56
CA LYS A 398 0.90 -5.73 16.94
C LYS A 398 0.81 -4.40 17.71
N GLY A 399 0.72 -3.31 16.99
CA GLY A 399 0.60 -1.95 17.50
C GLY A 399 1.46 -0.96 16.71
N TYR A 400 1.42 0.30 17.13
CA TYR A 400 2.32 1.33 16.62
C TYR A 400 3.64 1.32 17.40
N TYR A 401 4.75 1.30 16.67
CA TYR A 401 6.09 1.29 17.27
C TYR A 401 6.31 2.53 18.15
N LYS A 402 6.73 2.31 19.41
CA LYS A 402 6.94 3.34 20.43
C LYS A 402 5.74 4.26 20.69
N ASN A 403 4.52 3.82 20.37
CA ASN A 403 3.32 4.62 20.56
C ASN A 403 2.15 3.77 21.11
N PRO A 404 2.23 3.32 22.37
CA PRO A 404 1.19 2.50 22.97
C PRO A 404 -0.14 3.26 23.15
N GLU A 405 -0.10 4.57 23.38
CA GLU A 405 -1.29 5.41 23.50
C GLU A 405 -2.10 5.39 22.21
N ALA A 406 -1.45 5.73 21.06
CA ALA A 406 -2.13 5.66 19.78
C ALA A 406 -2.59 4.25 19.40
N THR A 407 -1.94 3.21 19.93
CA THR A 407 -2.40 1.82 19.74
C THR A 407 -3.69 1.57 20.53
N ALA A 408 -3.74 2.01 21.78
CA ALA A 408 -4.92 1.89 22.63
C ALA A 408 -6.11 2.72 22.14
N ASP A 409 -5.85 3.83 21.43
CA ASP A 409 -6.88 4.67 20.82
C ASP A 409 -7.65 3.97 19.69
N ILE A 410 -7.00 3.01 19.00
CA ILE A 410 -7.63 2.36 17.84
C ILE A 410 -7.90 0.86 18.02
N ILE A 411 -7.32 0.22 19.02
CA ILE A 411 -7.61 -1.18 19.36
C ILE A 411 -8.28 -1.19 20.73
N ASP A 412 -9.56 -1.53 20.75
CA ASP A 412 -10.36 -1.55 21.97
C ASP A 412 -9.97 -2.72 22.90
N LYS A 413 -10.52 -2.71 24.14
CA LYS A 413 -10.30 -3.76 25.15
C LYS A 413 -10.76 -5.17 24.74
N ASN A 414 -11.62 -5.27 23.70
CA ASN A 414 -12.12 -6.53 23.17
C ASN A 414 -11.28 -7.01 21.96
N GLY A 415 -10.23 -6.25 21.59
CA GLY A 415 -9.34 -6.53 20.47
C GLY A 415 -9.89 -6.11 19.10
N PHE A 416 -10.95 -5.30 19.04
CA PHE A 416 -11.41 -4.72 17.80
C PHE A 416 -10.60 -3.49 17.45
N LEU A 417 -10.09 -3.46 16.21
CA LEU A 417 -9.49 -2.27 15.63
C LEU A 417 -10.59 -1.40 15.02
N HIS A 418 -10.62 -0.15 15.42
CA HIS A 418 -11.47 0.92 14.89
C HIS A 418 -10.82 1.54 13.66
N SER A 419 -11.45 1.38 12.49
CA SER A 419 -10.84 1.80 11.22
C SER A 419 -10.89 3.32 10.97
N GLY A 420 -11.81 4.01 11.62
CA GLY A 420 -12.17 5.39 11.33
C GLY A 420 -12.93 5.55 10.00
N ASP A 421 -13.22 4.45 9.30
CA ASP A 421 -14.01 4.45 8.08
C ASP A 421 -15.47 4.06 8.39
N LEU A 422 -16.41 4.81 7.82
CA LEU A 422 -17.82 4.53 7.93
C LEU A 422 -18.27 3.57 6.84
N GLY A 423 -19.18 2.67 7.20
CA GLY A 423 -19.73 1.71 6.27
C GLY A 423 -21.11 1.22 6.68
N VAL A 424 -21.70 0.44 5.79
CA VAL A 424 -22.96 -0.28 5.99
C VAL A 424 -22.76 -1.74 5.61
N LYS A 425 -23.47 -2.63 6.27
CA LYS A 425 -23.55 -4.06 5.92
C LYS A 425 -24.91 -4.34 5.31
N ASP A 426 -24.93 -4.98 4.12
CA ASP A 426 -26.18 -5.36 3.47
C ASP A 426 -26.70 -6.73 3.96
N GLU A 427 -27.90 -7.12 3.50
CA GLU A 427 -28.54 -8.39 3.85
C GLU A 427 -27.77 -9.62 3.34
N ASN A 428 -26.91 -9.46 2.31
CA ASN A 428 -26.08 -10.52 1.76
C ASN A 428 -24.72 -10.63 2.49
N GLY A 429 -24.50 -9.78 3.51
CA GLY A 429 -23.27 -9.72 4.29
C GLY A 429 -22.11 -8.99 3.62
N ASN A 430 -22.35 -8.25 2.52
CA ASN A 430 -21.34 -7.39 1.92
C ASN A 430 -21.30 -6.05 2.65
N TYR A 431 -20.10 -5.48 2.71
CA TYR A 431 -19.88 -4.15 3.26
C TYR A 431 -19.69 -3.12 2.14
N ARG A 432 -20.15 -1.93 2.38
CA ARG A 432 -19.93 -0.76 1.52
C ARG A 432 -19.38 0.39 2.35
N ILE A 433 -18.28 0.98 1.93
CA ILE A 433 -17.71 2.17 2.56
C ILE A 433 -18.56 3.38 2.17
N THR A 434 -19.01 4.14 3.16
CA THR A 434 -19.84 5.33 2.98
C THR A 434 -19.10 6.63 3.28
N GLY A 435 -17.94 6.55 3.96
CA GLY A 435 -17.13 7.73 4.25
C GLY A 435 -16.01 7.47 5.24
N ARG A 436 -15.43 8.56 5.75
CA ARG A 436 -14.50 8.56 6.88
C ARG A 436 -15.03 9.46 7.98
N ILE A 437 -14.90 9.03 9.23
CA ILE A 437 -15.28 9.85 10.39
C ILE A 437 -14.56 11.20 10.36
N LYS A 438 -13.27 11.21 10.08
CA LYS A 438 -12.43 12.43 10.06
C LYS A 438 -12.60 13.31 8.81
N ASP A 439 -13.20 12.79 7.75
CA ASP A 439 -13.50 13.57 6.52
C ASP A 439 -14.94 14.06 6.50
N MET A 440 -15.75 13.65 7.47
CA MET A 440 -17.13 14.13 7.64
C MET A 440 -17.12 15.65 7.81
N ILE A 441 -17.94 16.32 7.03
CA ILE A 441 -18.10 17.78 7.06
C ILE A 441 -19.25 18.10 8.02
N ILE A 442 -18.97 18.93 9.02
CA ILE A 442 -20.00 19.37 9.98
C ILE A 442 -20.45 20.79 9.59
N ARG A 443 -21.59 20.88 8.94
CA ARG A 443 -22.12 22.15 8.45
C ARG A 443 -23.41 22.54 9.18
N GLY A 444 -23.32 23.52 10.07
CA GLY A 444 -24.49 24.01 10.81
C GLY A 444 -25.16 22.94 11.69
N GLY A 445 -24.39 21.97 12.18
CA GLY A 445 -24.89 20.84 12.98
C GLY A 445 -25.29 19.61 12.16
N GLU A 446 -25.27 19.69 10.83
CA GLU A 446 -25.57 18.58 9.93
C GLU A 446 -24.28 17.84 9.54
N ASN A 447 -24.30 16.52 9.64
CA ASN A 447 -23.23 15.65 9.22
C ASN A 447 -23.33 15.36 7.71
N ILE A 448 -22.32 15.76 6.96
CA ILE A 448 -22.26 15.57 5.51
C ILE A 448 -21.08 14.64 5.20
N TYR A 449 -21.38 13.57 4.48
CA TYR A 449 -20.37 12.60 4.08
C TYR A 449 -19.89 12.92 2.65
N PRO A 450 -18.62 13.33 2.46
CA PRO A 450 -18.07 13.71 1.15
C PRO A 450 -18.38 12.69 0.07
N ARG A 451 -18.21 11.41 0.38
CA ARG A 451 -18.40 10.31 -0.56
C ARG A 451 -19.81 10.22 -1.17
N GLU A 452 -20.81 10.60 -0.42
CA GLU A 452 -22.19 10.64 -0.92
C GLU A 452 -22.31 11.64 -2.07
N ILE A 453 -21.72 12.82 -1.90
CA ILE A 453 -21.72 13.88 -2.90
C ILE A 453 -20.82 13.50 -4.08
N GLU A 454 -19.63 12.96 -3.81
CA GLU A 454 -18.70 12.46 -4.82
C GLU A 454 -19.38 11.42 -5.72
N THR A 455 -20.00 10.39 -5.12
CA THR A 455 -20.71 9.33 -5.87
C THR A 455 -21.88 9.90 -6.69
N PHE A 456 -22.56 10.93 -6.18
CA PHE A 456 -23.63 11.58 -6.90
C PHE A 456 -23.12 12.36 -8.11
N LEU A 457 -22.05 13.15 -7.92
CA LEU A 457 -21.45 13.97 -8.98
C LEU A 457 -20.74 13.13 -10.07
N TYR A 458 -20.19 11.96 -9.72
CA TYR A 458 -19.62 11.03 -10.72
C TYR A 458 -20.62 10.54 -11.78
N LYS A 459 -21.93 10.70 -11.56
CA LYS A 459 -22.97 10.38 -12.57
C LYS A 459 -23.02 11.39 -13.73
N LEU A 460 -22.38 12.55 -13.57
CA LEU A 460 -22.23 13.53 -14.66
C LEU A 460 -21.17 13.01 -15.65
N PRO A 461 -21.54 12.79 -16.94
CA PRO A 461 -20.66 12.14 -17.91
C PRO A 461 -19.37 12.93 -18.19
N GLN A 462 -19.38 14.24 -17.98
CA GLN A 462 -18.24 15.13 -18.19
C GLN A 462 -17.15 14.98 -17.12
N ILE A 463 -17.50 14.47 -15.94
CA ILE A 463 -16.57 14.41 -14.80
C ILE A 463 -15.62 13.22 -14.96
N LYS A 464 -14.31 13.50 -14.89
CA LYS A 464 -13.24 12.51 -14.83
C LYS A 464 -12.96 12.10 -13.38
N ASN A 465 -12.79 13.09 -12.47
CA ASN A 465 -12.62 12.87 -11.04
C ASN A 465 -13.30 13.98 -10.24
N VAL A 466 -13.79 13.62 -9.05
CA VAL A 466 -14.34 14.58 -8.09
C VAL A 466 -13.97 14.18 -6.67
N GLU A 467 -13.57 15.19 -5.88
CA GLU A 467 -13.32 15.07 -4.44
C GLU A 467 -14.01 16.20 -3.70
N VAL A 468 -14.60 15.86 -2.57
CA VAL A 468 -15.33 16.80 -1.72
C VAL A 468 -14.64 16.93 -0.37
N VAL A 469 -14.48 18.17 0.09
CA VAL A 469 -13.87 18.52 1.38
C VAL A 469 -14.66 19.61 2.09
N GLY A 470 -14.53 19.67 3.42
CA GLY A 470 -14.99 20.79 4.23
C GLY A 470 -13.96 21.92 4.23
N LEU A 471 -14.39 23.14 3.99
CA LEU A 471 -13.60 24.35 4.22
C LEU A 471 -14.13 25.07 5.46
N ALA A 472 -13.24 25.47 6.36
CA ALA A 472 -13.64 26.14 7.61
C ALA A 472 -14.48 27.39 7.32
N SER A 473 -15.63 27.52 7.98
CA SER A 473 -16.57 28.63 7.82
C SER A 473 -16.91 29.23 9.18
N PRO A 474 -16.76 30.55 9.36
CA PRO A 474 -17.11 31.21 10.62
C PRO A 474 -18.59 31.05 11.00
N ARG A 475 -19.48 30.93 10.00
CA ARG A 475 -20.91 30.88 10.20
C ARG A 475 -21.47 29.47 10.43
N TYR A 476 -20.92 28.49 9.71
CA TYR A 476 -21.47 27.14 9.67
C TYR A 476 -20.55 26.06 10.24
N GLY A 477 -19.38 26.45 10.76
CA GLY A 477 -18.31 25.52 11.12
C GLY A 477 -17.53 25.10 9.88
N GLU A 478 -18.19 24.46 8.92
CA GLU A 478 -17.61 24.10 7.62
C GLU A 478 -18.58 24.37 6.47
N GLN A 479 -18.04 24.56 5.27
CA GLN A 479 -18.77 24.62 4.01
C GLN A 479 -18.28 23.53 3.06
N VAL A 480 -19.21 22.99 2.28
CA VAL A 480 -18.90 21.95 1.29
C VAL A 480 -18.19 22.56 0.09
N ALA A 481 -17.03 22.03 -0.27
CA ALA A 481 -16.27 22.37 -1.47
C ALA A 481 -16.03 21.13 -2.33
N ALA A 482 -16.35 21.21 -3.62
CA ALA A 482 -16.07 20.16 -4.60
C ALA A 482 -14.91 20.57 -5.50
N PHE A 483 -13.93 19.66 -5.66
CA PHE A 483 -12.84 19.77 -6.64
C PHE A 483 -13.14 18.79 -7.76
N ILE A 484 -13.15 19.28 -9.00
CA ILE A 484 -13.61 18.52 -10.18
C ILE A 484 -12.54 18.58 -11.26
N SER A 485 -12.17 17.44 -11.83
CA SER A 485 -11.47 17.39 -13.12
C SER A 485 -12.38 16.83 -14.19
N LEU A 486 -12.34 17.43 -15.37
CA LEU A 486 -13.16 17.06 -16.52
C LEU A 486 -12.43 16.07 -17.44
N LYS A 487 -13.20 15.31 -18.20
CA LYS A 487 -12.67 14.51 -19.29
C LYS A 487 -12.16 15.42 -20.42
N ASP A 488 -11.24 14.94 -21.22
CA ASP A 488 -10.64 15.73 -22.29
C ASP A 488 -11.70 16.18 -23.32
N GLY A 489 -11.72 17.49 -23.58
CA GLY A 489 -12.69 18.10 -24.49
C GLY A 489 -14.07 18.40 -23.89
N GLU A 490 -14.33 17.98 -22.66
CA GLU A 490 -15.61 18.25 -21.99
C GLU A 490 -15.59 19.62 -21.28
N THR A 491 -16.78 20.20 -21.15
CA THR A 491 -17.00 21.46 -20.43
C THR A 491 -18.13 21.32 -19.43
N LEU A 492 -17.99 21.93 -18.27
CA LEU A 492 -18.99 21.99 -17.22
C LEU A 492 -18.78 23.27 -16.41
N THR A 493 -19.83 23.94 -16.05
CA THR A 493 -19.76 25.16 -15.21
C THR A 493 -20.15 24.89 -13.78
N GLU A 494 -19.81 25.79 -12.86
CA GLU A 494 -20.27 25.72 -11.46
C GLU A 494 -21.80 25.72 -11.38
N GLU A 495 -22.47 26.52 -12.24
CA GLU A 495 -23.93 26.61 -12.29
C GLU A 495 -24.58 25.30 -12.76
N ASP A 496 -23.96 24.59 -13.71
CA ASP A 496 -24.43 23.27 -14.17
C ASP A 496 -24.37 22.25 -13.01
N VAL A 497 -23.27 22.21 -12.27
CA VAL A 497 -23.11 21.33 -11.11
C VAL A 497 -24.13 21.65 -10.03
N VAL A 498 -24.32 22.92 -9.69
CA VAL A 498 -25.30 23.35 -8.68
C VAL A 498 -26.72 23.01 -9.15
N THR A 499 -27.03 23.23 -10.42
CA THR A 499 -28.36 22.94 -11.01
C THR A 499 -28.62 21.44 -10.98
N TYR A 500 -27.63 20.62 -11.33
CA TYR A 500 -27.72 19.16 -11.23
C TYR A 500 -27.98 18.68 -9.79
N CYS A 501 -27.38 19.34 -8.80
CA CYS A 501 -27.60 19.02 -7.40
C CYS A 501 -29.01 19.45 -6.89
N ARG A 502 -29.55 20.56 -7.39
CA ARG A 502 -30.85 21.08 -6.94
C ARG A 502 -31.97 20.08 -7.21
N GLY A 503 -32.76 19.81 -6.19
CA GLY A 503 -33.87 18.85 -6.28
C GLY A 503 -33.49 17.37 -6.22
N ASN A 504 -32.18 17.05 -6.31
CA ASN A 504 -31.69 15.68 -6.32
C ASN A 504 -30.96 15.29 -5.03
N ILE A 505 -30.34 16.26 -4.35
CA ILE A 505 -29.75 16.07 -3.03
C ILE A 505 -30.18 17.16 -2.06
N ALA A 506 -30.08 16.91 -0.75
CA ALA A 506 -30.46 17.86 0.27
C ALA A 506 -29.68 19.18 0.12
N ARG A 507 -30.33 20.31 0.32
CA ARG A 507 -29.79 21.65 0.09
C ARG A 507 -28.48 21.91 0.85
N TYR A 508 -28.33 21.38 2.06
CA TYR A 508 -27.12 21.55 2.86
C TYR A 508 -25.93 20.75 2.34
N LYS A 509 -26.15 19.73 1.50
CA LYS A 509 -25.11 18.90 0.85
C LYS A 509 -24.62 19.51 -0.47
N ILE A 510 -25.33 20.46 -1.05
CA ILE A 510 -24.91 21.09 -2.32
C ILE A 510 -23.59 21.83 -2.09
N PRO A 511 -22.54 21.55 -2.89
CA PRO A 511 -21.28 22.25 -2.77
C PRO A 511 -21.48 23.77 -2.90
N LYS A 512 -20.99 24.51 -1.92
CA LYS A 512 -20.97 25.98 -1.94
C LYS A 512 -19.87 26.50 -2.83
N TYR A 513 -18.74 25.82 -2.84
CA TYR A 513 -17.58 26.16 -3.64
C TYR A 513 -17.26 25.00 -4.59
N ILE A 514 -17.03 25.32 -5.87
CA ILE A 514 -16.73 24.35 -6.90
C ILE A 514 -15.44 24.83 -7.59
N PHE A 515 -14.43 23.96 -7.62
CA PHE A 515 -13.13 24.26 -8.21
C PHE A 515 -12.85 23.25 -9.33
N PHE A 516 -12.62 23.75 -10.54
CA PHE A 516 -12.13 22.92 -11.64
C PHE A 516 -10.60 22.89 -11.60
N ILE A 517 -10.03 21.68 -11.54
CA ILE A 517 -8.59 21.47 -11.46
C ILE A 517 -8.15 20.42 -12.49
N ASN A 518 -6.94 20.56 -13.02
CA ASN A 518 -6.40 19.60 -13.98
C ASN A 518 -5.87 18.33 -13.31
N GLU A 519 -5.23 18.49 -12.14
CA GLU A 519 -4.59 17.39 -11.43
C GLU A 519 -4.91 17.44 -9.93
N PHE A 520 -5.12 16.25 -9.35
CA PHE A 520 -5.29 16.11 -7.90
C PHE A 520 -3.95 15.87 -7.21
N PRO A 521 -3.72 16.47 -6.03
CA PRO A 521 -2.56 16.12 -5.21
C PRO A 521 -2.68 14.67 -4.71
N MET A 522 -1.79 13.81 -5.16
CA MET A 522 -1.81 12.37 -4.83
C MET A 522 -0.59 11.94 -4.01
N THR A 523 -0.76 10.86 -3.26
CA THR A 523 0.36 10.11 -2.67
C THR A 523 1.06 9.28 -3.73
N ALA A 524 2.24 8.71 -3.41
CA ALA A 524 2.94 7.75 -4.28
C ALA A 524 2.12 6.49 -4.60
N SER A 525 1.18 6.14 -3.75
CA SER A 525 0.24 5.02 -3.94
C SER A 525 -1.02 5.40 -4.74
N GLY A 526 -1.08 6.62 -5.32
CA GLY A 526 -2.23 7.09 -6.09
C GLY A 526 -3.43 7.56 -5.26
N LYS A 527 -3.26 7.80 -3.96
CA LYS A 527 -4.33 8.23 -3.06
C LYS A 527 -4.39 9.75 -3.00
N ILE A 528 -5.58 10.34 -3.18
CA ILE A 528 -5.77 11.79 -3.15
C ILE A 528 -5.57 12.33 -1.72
N GLN A 529 -4.86 13.45 -1.61
CA GLN A 529 -4.52 14.10 -0.35
C GLN A 529 -5.54 15.22 -0.04
N LYS A 530 -6.66 14.88 0.59
CA LYS A 530 -7.75 15.83 0.90
C LYS A 530 -7.30 17.06 1.70
N TYR A 531 -6.31 16.92 2.59
CA TYR A 531 -5.77 18.07 3.33
C TYR A 531 -5.13 19.12 2.41
N ARG A 532 -4.48 18.70 1.32
CA ARG A 532 -3.94 19.65 0.32
C ARG A 532 -5.05 20.31 -0.48
N LEU A 533 -6.14 19.60 -0.76
CA LEU A 533 -7.30 20.22 -1.40
C LEU A 533 -7.96 21.26 -0.50
N ARG A 534 -8.05 21.02 0.81
CA ARG A 534 -8.52 22.04 1.77
C ARG A 534 -7.67 23.30 1.71
N ASN A 535 -6.35 23.16 1.76
CA ASN A 535 -5.43 24.30 1.67
C ASN A 535 -5.56 25.01 0.32
N LEU A 536 -5.59 24.28 -0.78
CA LEU A 536 -5.77 24.82 -2.13
C LEU A 536 -7.09 25.60 -2.24
N GLY A 537 -8.19 25.08 -1.70
CA GLY A 537 -9.49 25.76 -1.70
C GLY A 537 -9.44 27.10 -0.96
N LEU A 538 -8.82 27.14 0.22
CA LEU A 538 -8.62 28.37 0.98
C LEU A 538 -7.77 29.39 0.20
N GLU A 539 -6.69 28.93 -0.45
CA GLU A 539 -5.84 29.79 -1.28
C GLU A 539 -6.58 30.36 -2.50
N LEU A 540 -7.36 29.53 -3.18
CA LEU A 540 -8.15 29.95 -4.36
C LEU A 540 -9.22 30.98 -3.98
N LEU A 541 -9.92 30.78 -2.86
CA LEU A 541 -10.90 31.74 -2.36
C LEU A 541 -10.25 33.06 -1.97
N ALA A 542 -9.13 33.02 -1.25
CA ALA A 542 -8.37 34.21 -0.87
C ALA A 542 -7.88 35.00 -2.09
N LYS A 543 -7.35 34.31 -3.12
CA LYS A 543 -6.93 34.95 -4.39
C LYS A 543 -8.10 35.59 -5.15
N ALA A 544 -9.29 34.99 -5.07
CA ALA A 544 -10.51 35.54 -5.67
C ALA A 544 -11.17 36.64 -4.84
N GLY A 545 -10.64 36.96 -3.66
CA GLY A 545 -11.25 37.93 -2.73
C GLY A 545 -12.59 37.48 -2.15
N ILE A 546 -12.85 36.18 -2.14
CA ILE A 546 -14.09 35.59 -1.65
C ILE A 546 -13.91 35.23 -0.18
N GLU A 547 -14.68 35.87 0.70
CA GLU A 547 -14.78 35.47 2.10
C GLU A 547 -15.58 34.18 2.25
N ILE A 548 -15.07 33.30 3.11
CA ILE A 548 -15.80 32.05 3.43
C ILE A 548 -16.93 32.38 4.41
N VAL A 549 -18.15 32.24 3.93
CA VAL A 549 -19.40 32.54 4.67
C VAL A 549 -19.95 31.31 5.37
#